data_8e19d0d181871a30ebe2d2ac2ef60c9e
#
_entry.id   8e19d0d181871a30ebe2d2ac2ef60c9e
#
_cell.length_a   1.000
_cell.length_b   1.000
_cell.length_c   1.000
_cell.angle_alpha   90.00
_cell.angle_beta   90.00
_cell.angle_gamma   90.00
#
_symmetry.space_group_name_H-M   'P 1'
#
loop_
_entity.id
_entity.type
_entity.pdbx_description
1 polymer ?
#
loop_
_entity_poly.entity_id
_entity_poly.type
_entity_poly.pdbx_seq_one_letter_code
_entity_poly.pdbx_strand_id
1 'polypeptide(L)'
;MELLSGAEMVVRSLRDEGVKYIYGYPGGALLHIYDALFKENEVTHILVRHEQAATHMADGYARATGKPGVVLVTSGPGATNAVTGIATAYMDSIPMVILSGQVPSNMVGTDAFQETDMVGISRPIVKHSFIIKHPSEIPEVIKKAFYIAQSGRPGPVVVDIPKDMGDPTQKFEYSYPKKVKLRSYSPAVRGHSGQIRKAAEMLLAAKRPILYAGGGVIMGNASEQLTELAKMLNLPVTNTLMGLGAFPGTDRQFVGMLGMHGSYTANLAMHHSDVILAVGARFDDRVINGAAKFCPNAKIIHIDIDPASISKTIKADIPIVGPVDSVLSEMVAILKEIGETPNKETVAAWWKQVDEWRAGGDLFPYDKGDGSIIKPQTVIETLWEVTKGDAYITSDVGQHQMFAAQYYRFNKPNRWINSGGLGTMGFGFPAAMGIKLSFPETDVACVTGEGSIQMNIQELSTCLQYDLPVKIINLNNGALGMVRQWQDMQYNSRYSHSYMESLPDFVKLAEAYGHVGIRVTDPKDLKAKMEEAFSLKNRLVFLDIQVDSSEHVYPMQIRDGAMRDMWLSKTERT
;
A
#
# COMPACT_ATOMS: atom_id res chain seq x y z
N MET A 1 -31.94 17.44 -23.14
CA MET A 1 -30.64 16.77 -23.07
C MET A 1 -29.55 17.82 -23.25
N GLU A 2 -28.50 17.75 -22.47
CA GLU A 2 -27.41 18.75 -22.50
C GLU A 2 -26.44 18.40 -23.63
N LEU A 3 -25.97 19.39 -24.41
CA LEU A 3 -24.98 19.21 -25.46
C LEU A 3 -23.61 19.66 -24.97
N LEU A 4 -22.67 18.73 -24.89
CA LEU A 4 -21.31 18.96 -24.38
C LEU A 4 -20.25 18.57 -25.42
N SER A 5 -19.09 19.22 -25.37
CA SER A 5 -17.89 18.75 -26.07
C SER A 5 -17.33 17.53 -25.36
N GLY A 6 -16.45 16.77 -26.05
CA GLY A 6 -15.81 15.64 -25.42
C GLY A 6 -15.01 16.03 -24.17
N ALA A 7 -14.33 17.17 -24.18
CA ALA A 7 -13.62 17.67 -23.00
C ALA A 7 -14.56 17.94 -21.80
N GLU A 8 -15.68 18.62 -22.07
CA GLU A 8 -16.72 18.84 -21.05
C GLU A 8 -17.36 17.51 -20.56
N MET A 9 -17.50 16.52 -21.47
CA MET A 9 -17.98 15.18 -21.09
C MET A 9 -17.01 14.46 -20.15
N VAL A 10 -15.70 14.58 -20.35
CA VAL A 10 -14.71 14.02 -19.42
C VAL A 10 -14.89 14.61 -18.03
N VAL A 11 -14.90 15.92 -17.91
CA VAL A 11 -15.01 16.62 -16.60
C VAL A 11 -16.34 16.31 -15.93
N ARG A 12 -17.44 16.35 -16.69
CA ARG A 12 -18.80 16.04 -16.19
C ARG A 12 -18.90 14.59 -15.72
N SER A 13 -18.32 13.64 -16.44
CA SER A 13 -18.31 12.22 -16.05
C SER A 13 -17.55 11.98 -14.75
N LEU A 14 -16.43 12.68 -14.55
CA LEU A 14 -15.67 12.61 -13.29
C LEU A 14 -16.47 13.17 -12.11
N ARG A 15 -17.17 14.30 -12.32
CA ARG A 15 -18.10 14.86 -11.33
C ARG A 15 -19.22 13.87 -10.99
N ASP A 16 -19.85 13.27 -12.01
CA ASP A 16 -20.94 12.32 -11.83
C ASP A 16 -20.50 11.00 -11.15
N GLU A 17 -19.17 10.66 -11.20
CA GLU A 17 -18.56 9.61 -10.37
C GLU A 17 -18.22 10.07 -8.93
N GLY A 18 -18.41 11.34 -8.61
CA GLY A 18 -18.12 11.90 -7.29
C GLY A 18 -16.61 12.09 -7.03
N VAL A 19 -15.83 12.28 -8.08
CA VAL A 19 -14.40 12.58 -8.00
C VAL A 19 -14.21 13.97 -7.38
N LYS A 20 -13.44 14.06 -6.30
CA LYS A 20 -13.09 15.32 -5.66
C LYS A 20 -11.77 15.88 -6.17
N TYR A 21 -10.78 15.01 -6.36
CA TYR A 21 -9.42 15.39 -6.73
C TYR A 21 -8.96 14.65 -7.97
N ILE A 22 -8.31 15.39 -8.86
CA ILE A 22 -7.55 14.87 -9.99
C ILE A 22 -6.09 15.29 -9.77
N TYR A 23 -5.17 14.34 -9.85
CA TYR A 23 -3.74 14.60 -9.71
C TYR A 23 -3.11 14.60 -11.10
N GLY A 24 -2.34 15.63 -11.45
CA GLY A 24 -1.79 15.64 -12.78
C GLY A 24 -0.87 16.80 -13.10
N TYR A 25 -0.46 16.84 -14.37
CA TYR A 25 0.39 17.86 -14.94
C TYR A 25 -0.11 18.24 -16.34
N PRO A 26 -0.36 19.53 -16.64
CA PRO A 26 -0.91 19.95 -17.92
C PRO A 26 0.08 19.76 -19.06
N GLY A 27 -0.47 19.50 -20.26
CA GLY A 27 0.31 19.43 -21.49
C GLY A 27 -0.56 19.58 -22.73
N GLY A 28 0.09 19.73 -23.89
CA GLY A 28 -0.54 20.14 -25.14
C GLY A 28 -1.69 19.26 -25.63
N ALA A 29 -1.64 17.95 -25.36
CA ALA A 29 -2.71 17.02 -25.74
C ALA A 29 -3.99 17.17 -24.91
N LEU A 30 -3.90 17.77 -23.72
CA LEU A 30 -5.02 17.87 -22.77
C LEU A 30 -5.61 19.27 -22.62
N LEU A 31 -5.17 20.26 -23.39
CA LEU A 31 -5.60 21.65 -23.20
C LEU A 31 -7.10 21.85 -23.25
N HIS A 32 -7.83 21.09 -24.08
CA HIS A 32 -9.29 21.15 -24.13
C HIS A 32 -9.94 20.69 -22.82
N ILE A 33 -9.37 19.65 -22.18
CA ILE A 33 -9.85 19.15 -20.90
C ILE A 33 -9.52 20.15 -19.78
N TYR A 34 -8.34 20.77 -19.81
CA TYR A 34 -7.97 21.80 -18.82
C TYR A 34 -8.83 23.07 -18.96
N ASP A 35 -9.23 23.47 -20.19
CA ASP A 35 -10.20 24.55 -20.38
C ASP A 35 -11.58 24.21 -19.80
N ALA A 36 -12.01 22.96 -19.94
CA ALA A 36 -13.27 22.50 -19.33
C ALA A 36 -13.17 22.44 -17.78
N LEU A 37 -12.01 22.00 -17.24
CA LEU A 37 -11.76 22.00 -15.79
C LEU A 37 -11.76 23.41 -15.18
N PHE A 38 -11.32 24.43 -15.94
CA PHE A 38 -11.34 25.82 -15.46
C PHE A 38 -12.76 26.32 -15.12
N LYS A 39 -13.78 25.74 -15.74
CA LYS A 39 -15.20 26.07 -15.53
C LYS A 39 -15.87 25.18 -14.48
N GLU A 40 -15.17 24.19 -13.96
CA GLU A 40 -15.69 23.21 -12.99
C GLU A 40 -15.29 23.60 -11.56
N ASN A 41 -16.22 23.52 -10.62
CA ASN A 41 -16.00 23.93 -9.23
C ASN A 41 -16.08 22.75 -8.23
N GLU A 42 -16.58 21.59 -8.66
CA GLU A 42 -16.76 20.42 -7.78
C GLU A 42 -15.58 19.44 -7.84
N VAL A 43 -14.77 19.53 -8.91
CA VAL A 43 -13.58 18.68 -9.14
C VAL A 43 -12.33 19.54 -9.06
N THR A 44 -11.49 19.30 -8.08
CA THR A 44 -10.25 20.07 -7.88
C THR A 44 -9.06 19.37 -8.53
N HIS A 45 -8.36 20.06 -9.41
CA HIS A 45 -7.09 19.60 -9.97
C HIS A 45 -5.91 19.97 -9.05
N ILE A 46 -5.08 18.99 -8.72
CA ILE A 46 -3.85 19.15 -7.94
C ILE A 46 -2.65 19.08 -8.90
N LEU A 47 -1.98 20.22 -9.06
CA LEU A 47 -0.80 20.33 -9.91
C LEU A 47 0.42 19.78 -9.16
N VAL A 48 0.91 18.65 -9.59
CA VAL A 48 2.16 18.04 -9.11
C VAL A 48 3.39 18.64 -9.83
N ARG A 49 4.58 18.20 -9.47
CA ARG A 49 5.83 18.58 -10.15
C ARG A 49 6.39 17.46 -11.01
N HIS A 50 5.83 16.26 -10.88
CA HIS A 50 6.17 15.08 -11.68
C HIS A 50 4.99 14.11 -11.73
N GLU A 51 4.70 13.49 -12.87
CA GLU A 51 3.53 12.63 -13.07
C GLU A 51 3.60 11.34 -12.24
N GLN A 52 4.79 10.84 -11.91
CA GLN A 52 4.96 9.75 -10.96
C GLN A 52 4.37 10.12 -9.59
N ALA A 53 4.61 11.35 -9.12
CA ALA A 53 4.02 11.84 -7.88
C ALA A 53 2.49 11.91 -7.96
N ALA A 54 1.91 12.28 -9.11
CA ALA A 54 0.46 12.26 -9.31
C ALA A 54 -0.13 10.87 -9.06
N THR A 55 0.51 9.84 -9.61
CA THR A 55 0.06 8.45 -9.42
C THR A 55 0.20 7.99 -7.97
N HIS A 56 1.29 8.36 -7.29
CA HIS A 56 1.47 8.01 -5.87
C HIS A 56 0.52 8.79 -4.94
N MET A 57 0.20 10.05 -5.25
CA MET A 57 -0.85 10.79 -4.54
C MET A 57 -2.22 10.12 -4.69
N ALA A 58 -2.57 9.72 -5.93
CA ALA A 58 -3.79 9.00 -6.24
C ALA A 58 -3.85 7.63 -5.51
N ASP A 59 -2.72 6.94 -5.40
CA ASP A 59 -2.56 5.69 -4.67
C ASP A 59 -2.83 5.88 -3.16
N GLY A 60 -2.15 6.85 -2.54
CA GLY A 60 -2.36 7.19 -1.13
C GLY A 60 -3.81 7.58 -0.83
N TYR A 61 -4.42 8.39 -1.70
CA TYR A 61 -5.83 8.73 -1.64
C TYR A 61 -6.72 7.48 -1.66
N ALA A 62 -6.47 6.57 -2.61
CA ALA A 62 -7.30 5.38 -2.79
C ALA A 62 -7.23 4.45 -1.58
N ARG A 63 -6.04 4.21 -1.02
CA ARG A 63 -5.86 3.36 0.17
C ARG A 63 -6.52 3.95 1.42
N ALA A 64 -6.45 5.26 1.59
CA ALA A 64 -6.99 5.91 2.78
C ALA A 64 -8.51 6.10 2.72
N THR A 65 -9.08 6.31 1.53
CA THR A 65 -10.51 6.60 1.35
C THR A 65 -11.35 5.41 0.88
N GLY A 66 -10.72 4.38 0.32
CA GLY A 66 -11.42 3.27 -0.35
C GLY A 66 -12.02 3.65 -1.71
N LYS A 67 -11.74 4.85 -2.25
CA LYS A 67 -12.25 5.34 -3.53
C LYS A 67 -11.13 5.32 -4.58
N PRO A 68 -11.43 5.16 -5.88
CA PRO A 68 -10.41 5.22 -6.91
C PRO A 68 -9.69 6.57 -6.93
N GLY A 69 -8.37 6.53 -7.03
CA GLY A 69 -7.58 7.72 -7.35
C GLY A 69 -7.71 8.06 -8.84
N VAL A 70 -7.67 9.35 -9.19
CA VAL A 70 -7.78 9.81 -10.58
C VAL A 70 -6.56 10.61 -10.98
N VAL A 71 -5.94 10.23 -12.09
CA VAL A 71 -4.72 10.84 -12.62
C VAL A 71 -5.00 11.37 -14.02
N LEU A 72 -4.50 12.57 -14.32
CA LEU A 72 -4.59 13.19 -15.63
C LEU A 72 -3.19 13.60 -16.12
N VAL A 73 -2.71 12.94 -17.15
CA VAL A 73 -1.35 13.14 -17.70
C VAL A 73 -1.39 13.36 -19.21
N THR A 74 -0.50 14.22 -19.71
CA THR A 74 -0.39 14.46 -21.15
C THR A 74 0.24 13.28 -21.89
N SER A 75 0.20 13.30 -23.20
CA SER A 75 0.84 12.30 -24.07
C SER A 75 2.37 12.28 -23.92
N GLY A 76 3.00 11.26 -24.47
CA GLY A 76 4.45 11.12 -24.51
C GLY A 76 5.07 11.05 -23.12
N PRO A 77 5.95 12.00 -22.75
CA PRO A 77 6.68 11.98 -21.49
C PRO A 77 5.75 12.04 -20.26
N GLY A 78 4.60 12.72 -20.34
CA GLY A 78 3.62 12.73 -19.24
C GLY A 78 3.04 11.34 -18.95
N ALA A 79 2.66 10.62 -20.00
CA ALA A 79 2.17 9.25 -19.90
C ALA A 79 3.26 8.29 -19.41
N THR A 80 4.47 8.36 -19.96
CA THR A 80 5.58 7.47 -19.59
C THR A 80 6.06 7.71 -18.16
N ASN A 81 6.05 8.96 -17.66
CA ASN A 81 6.38 9.28 -16.28
C ASN A 81 5.40 8.67 -15.26
N ALA A 82 4.18 8.36 -15.65
CA ALA A 82 3.18 7.74 -14.78
C ALA A 82 3.36 6.21 -14.62
N VAL A 83 4.15 5.57 -15.48
CA VAL A 83 4.25 4.10 -15.59
C VAL A 83 4.64 3.43 -14.27
N THR A 84 5.65 3.95 -13.57
CA THR A 84 6.09 3.39 -12.27
C THR A 84 4.97 3.39 -11.25
N GLY A 85 4.21 4.48 -11.14
CA GLY A 85 3.10 4.55 -10.19
C GLY A 85 1.91 3.68 -10.59
N ILE A 86 1.64 3.52 -11.89
CA ILE A 86 0.62 2.58 -12.38
C ILE A 86 1.02 1.14 -12.02
N ALA A 87 2.29 0.76 -12.22
CA ALA A 87 2.81 -0.55 -11.85
C ALA A 87 2.72 -0.78 -10.32
N THR A 88 3.02 0.25 -9.51
CA THR A 88 2.86 0.20 -8.05
C THR A 88 1.41 -0.10 -7.66
N ALA A 89 0.46 0.64 -8.21
CA ALA A 89 -0.97 0.42 -7.96
C ALA A 89 -1.44 -0.98 -8.42
N TYR A 90 -0.95 -1.46 -9.55
CA TYR A 90 -1.27 -2.80 -10.05
C TYR A 90 -0.78 -3.91 -9.12
N MET A 91 0.47 -3.84 -8.68
CA MET A 91 1.08 -4.86 -7.82
C MET A 91 0.39 -4.94 -6.45
N ASP A 92 -0.09 -3.82 -5.93
CA ASP A 92 -0.76 -3.73 -4.63
C ASP A 92 -2.29 -3.75 -4.74
N SER A 93 -2.84 -3.90 -5.96
CA SER A 93 -4.29 -3.98 -6.21
C SER A 93 -5.05 -2.71 -5.82
N ILE A 94 -4.51 -1.54 -6.13
CA ILE A 94 -5.09 -0.24 -5.77
C ILE A 94 -5.96 0.29 -6.92
N PRO A 95 -7.22 0.64 -6.67
CA PRO A 95 -8.10 1.18 -7.71
C PRO A 95 -7.65 2.57 -8.15
N MET A 96 -7.39 2.72 -9.43
CA MET A 96 -6.94 3.99 -10.02
C MET A 96 -7.46 4.12 -11.46
N VAL A 97 -7.88 5.31 -11.84
CA VAL A 97 -8.25 5.65 -13.22
C VAL A 97 -7.27 6.68 -13.75
N ILE A 98 -6.55 6.32 -14.79
CA ILE A 98 -5.55 7.16 -15.43
C ILE A 98 -6.10 7.66 -16.76
N LEU A 99 -6.33 8.96 -16.87
CA LEU A 99 -6.69 9.64 -18.10
C LEU A 99 -5.40 10.12 -18.77
N SER A 100 -5.03 9.48 -19.84
CA SER A 100 -3.83 9.78 -20.61
C SER A 100 -4.21 10.55 -21.87
N GLY A 101 -3.58 11.69 -22.12
CA GLY A 101 -3.70 12.36 -23.40
C GLY A 101 -2.97 11.60 -24.51
N GLN A 102 -3.45 11.75 -25.73
CA GLN A 102 -2.83 11.20 -26.93
C GLN A 102 -2.79 12.28 -28.03
N VAL A 103 -1.90 12.10 -28.99
CA VAL A 103 -1.89 12.92 -30.22
C VAL A 103 -3.23 12.80 -30.94
N PRO A 104 -3.62 13.75 -31.83
CA PRO A 104 -4.85 13.63 -32.61
C PRO A 104 -4.98 12.27 -33.30
N SER A 105 -6.19 11.74 -33.39
CA SER A 105 -6.45 10.37 -33.87
C SER A 105 -5.88 10.09 -35.28
N ASN A 106 -5.86 11.10 -36.14
CA ASN A 106 -5.28 11.02 -37.49
C ASN A 106 -3.74 11.02 -37.52
N MET A 107 -3.09 11.29 -36.38
CA MET A 107 -1.62 11.32 -36.26
C MET A 107 -1.07 10.09 -35.51
N VAL A 108 -1.92 9.27 -34.91
CA VAL A 108 -1.51 8.07 -34.20
C VAL A 108 -0.82 7.10 -35.18
N GLY A 109 0.39 6.65 -34.83
CA GLY A 109 1.22 5.76 -35.63
C GLY A 109 2.09 6.46 -36.68
N THR A 110 2.24 7.79 -36.59
CA THR A 110 3.05 8.59 -37.52
C THR A 110 4.35 9.10 -36.91
N ASP A 111 4.71 8.67 -35.71
CA ASP A 111 5.82 9.22 -34.90
C ASP A 111 5.66 10.73 -34.63
N ALA A 112 4.43 11.15 -34.36
CA ALA A 112 4.12 12.55 -34.09
C ALA A 112 4.78 13.04 -32.78
N PHE A 113 4.98 14.36 -32.69
CA PHE A 113 5.57 14.96 -31.49
C PHE A 113 4.81 14.59 -30.21
N GLN A 114 5.52 14.02 -29.24
CA GLN A 114 4.99 13.49 -27.98
C GLN A 114 3.98 12.33 -28.15
N GLU A 115 4.07 11.58 -29.23
CA GLU A 115 3.33 10.33 -29.37
C GLU A 115 3.95 9.23 -28.50
N THR A 116 3.11 8.42 -27.86
CA THR A 116 3.51 7.21 -27.17
C THR A 116 2.35 6.22 -27.15
N ASP A 117 2.61 4.94 -27.42
CA ASP A 117 1.63 3.86 -27.26
C ASP A 117 1.42 3.54 -25.77
N MET A 118 0.64 4.39 -25.10
CA MET A 118 0.36 4.22 -23.68
C MET A 118 -0.42 2.94 -23.39
N VAL A 119 -1.27 2.50 -24.30
CA VAL A 119 -2.00 1.24 -24.17
C VAL A 119 -1.05 0.04 -24.22
N GLY A 120 -0.11 0.05 -25.18
CA GLY A 120 0.90 -0.99 -25.28
C GLY A 120 1.82 -1.07 -24.06
N ILE A 121 2.31 0.08 -23.59
CA ILE A 121 3.19 0.19 -22.42
C ILE A 121 2.47 -0.27 -21.14
N SER A 122 1.24 0.15 -20.94
CA SER A 122 0.50 -0.13 -19.70
C SER A 122 -0.14 -1.52 -19.66
N ARG A 123 -0.29 -2.21 -20.78
CA ARG A 123 -0.99 -3.52 -20.87
C ARG A 123 -0.63 -4.51 -19.78
N PRO A 124 0.63 -4.76 -19.41
CA PRO A 124 1.01 -5.74 -18.38
C PRO A 124 0.79 -5.25 -16.95
N ILE A 125 0.50 -3.97 -16.75
CA ILE A 125 0.43 -3.31 -15.44
C ILE A 125 -0.92 -2.64 -15.16
N VAL A 126 -1.98 -2.99 -15.93
CA VAL A 126 -3.34 -2.50 -15.72
C VAL A 126 -4.34 -3.64 -15.79
N LYS A 127 -5.51 -3.44 -15.20
CA LYS A 127 -6.63 -4.37 -15.36
C LYS A 127 -7.23 -4.29 -16.76
N HIS A 128 -7.30 -3.09 -17.29
CA HIS A 128 -7.81 -2.81 -18.63
C HIS A 128 -7.33 -1.45 -19.15
N SER A 129 -7.36 -1.29 -20.47
CA SER A 129 -7.10 -0.02 -21.12
C SER A 129 -8.14 0.24 -22.20
N PHE A 130 -8.52 1.51 -22.37
CA PHE A 130 -9.42 2.00 -23.40
C PHE A 130 -8.73 3.05 -24.25
N ILE A 131 -9.13 3.15 -25.50
CA ILE A 131 -8.83 4.29 -26.38
C ILE A 131 -10.17 4.89 -26.79
N ILE A 132 -10.37 6.18 -26.58
CA ILE A 132 -11.57 6.90 -27.03
C ILE A 132 -11.48 7.08 -28.55
N LYS A 133 -12.52 6.60 -29.24
CA LYS A 133 -12.62 6.67 -30.71
C LYS A 133 -13.65 7.67 -31.19
N HIS A 134 -14.59 8.04 -30.33
CA HIS A 134 -15.62 9.04 -30.61
C HIS A 134 -16.03 9.74 -29.31
N PRO A 135 -16.24 11.07 -29.31
CA PRO A 135 -16.59 11.81 -28.10
C PRO A 135 -17.84 11.29 -27.36
N SER A 136 -18.84 10.80 -28.09
CA SER A 136 -20.09 10.30 -27.47
C SER A 136 -19.91 9.03 -26.62
N GLU A 137 -18.79 8.30 -26.73
CA GLU A 137 -18.53 7.13 -25.91
C GLU A 137 -17.86 7.43 -24.55
N ILE A 138 -17.35 8.68 -24.39
CA ILE A 138 -16.61 9.11 -23.18
C ILE A 138 -17.38 8.78 -21.88
N PRO A 139 -18.66 9.12 -21.71
CA PRO A 139 -19.36 8.84 -20.47
C PRO A 139 -19.44 7.35 -20.14
N GLU A 140 -19.66 6.51 -21.14
CA GLU A 140 -19.73 5.06 -20.97
C GLU A 140 -18.37 4.46 -20.67
N VAL A 141 -17.32 4.90 -21.35
CA VAL A 141 -15.94 4.42 -21.13
C VAL A 141 -15.45 4.80 -19.75
N ILE A 142 -15.67 6.05 -19.30
CA ILE A 142 -15.30 6.47 -17.95
C ILE A 142 -16.04 5.62 -16.91
N LYS A 143 -17.36 5.41 -17.07
CA LYS A 143 -18.12 4.54 -16.16
C LYS A 143 -17.57 3.12 -16.11
N LYS A 144 -17.21 2.55 -17.25
CA LYS A 144 -16.58 1.23 -17.33
C LYS A 144 -15.23 1.22 -16.63
N ALA A 145 -14.40 2.26 -16.81
CA ALA A 145 -13.08 2.36 -16.19
C ALA A 145 -13.19 2.36 -14.66
N PHE A 146 -14.09 3.15 -14.09
CA PHE A 146 -14.33 3.16 -12.64
C PHE A 146 -14.86 1.83 -12.13
N TYR A 147 -15.82 1.22 -12.84
CA TYR A 147 -16.36 -0.08 -12.47
C TYR A 147 -15.29 -1.18 -12.46
N ILE A 148 -14.45 -1.26 -13.51
CA ILE A 148 -13.38 -2.25 -13.60
C ILE A 148 -12.32 -2.00 -12.51
N ALA A 149 -11.95 -0.72 -12.27
CA ALA A 149 -10.93 -0.38 -11.28
C ALA A 149 -11.30 -0.86 -9.87
N GLN A 150 -12.59 -0.79 -9.50
CA GLN A 150 -13.06 -1.05 -8.13
C GLN A 150 -13.56 -2.48 -7.91
N SER A 151 -14.04 -3.17 -8.94
CA SER A 151 -14.71 -4.47 -8.80
C SER A 151 -13.76 -5.65 -8.92
N GLY A 152 -14.11 -6.80 -8.32
CA GLY A 152 -13.22 -7.94 -8.21
C GLY A 152 -11.95 -7.57 -7.45
N ARG A 153 -10.78 -8.11 -7.85
CA ARG A 153 -9.50 -7.60 -7.36
C ARG A 153 -9.28 -6.20 -7.92
N PRO A 154 -9.20 -5.14 -7.08
CA PRO A 154 -9.04 -3.77 -7.57
C PRO A 154 -7.72 -3.56 -8.35
N GLY A 155 -7.64 -2.48 -9.10
CA GLY A 155 -6.41 -2.14 -9.82
C GLY A 155 -6.58 -0.99 -10.80
N PRO A 156 -5.50 -0.52 -11.42
CA PRO A 156 -5.50 0.60 -12.33
C PRO A 156 -6.15 0.28 -13.68
N VAL A 157 -6.80 1.30 -14.26
CA VAL A 157 -7.35 1.31 -15.61
C VAL A 157 -6.89 2.56 -16.33
N VAL A 158 -6.41 2.42 -17.56
CA VAL A 158 -5.99 3.53 -18.42
C VAL A 158 -7.06 3.85 -19.44
N VAL A 159 -7.34 5.13 -19.60
CA VAL A 159 -8.18 5.68 -20.68
C VAL A 159 -7.35 6.64 -21.50
N ASP A 160 -6.99 6.25 -22.71
CA ASP A 160 -6.21 7.03 -23.64
C ASP A 160 -7.15 7.91 -24.48
N ILE A 161 -6.92 9.23 -24.47
CA ILE A 161 -7.84 10.23 -25.02
C ILE A 161 -7.13 11.03 -26.11
N PRO A 162 -7.36 10.71 -27.39
CA PRO A 162 -6.84 11.54 -28.49
C PRO A 162 -7.33 12.97 -28.38
N LYS A 163 -6.46 13.93 -28.69
CA LYS A 163 -6.70 15.38 -28.52
C LYS A 163 -7.98 15.87 -29.19
N ASP A 164 -8.24 15.40 -30.41
CA ASP A 164 -9.40 15.75 -31.21
C ASP A 164 -10.73 15.26 -30.62
N MET A 165 -10.70 14.24 -29.75
CA MET A 165 -11.89 13.79 -29.03
C MET A 165 -12.40 14.84 -28.01
N GLY A 166 -11.56 15.77 -27.60
CA GLY A 166 -11.92 16.88 -26.72
C GLY A 166 -12.36 18.17 -27.40
N ASP A 167 -12.39 18.23 -28.74
CA ASP A 167 -12.61 19.45 -29.52
C ASP A 167 -13.85 20.25 -29.04
N PRO A 168 -13.68 21.50 -28.56
CA PRO A 168 -14.78 22.30 -28.01
C PRO A 168 -15.80 22.77 -29.05
N THR A 169 -15.45 22.72 -30.35
CA THR A 169 -16.33 23.12 -31.44
C THR A 169 -17.40 22.08 -31.77
N GLN A 170 -17.17 20.84 -31.39
CA GLN A 170 -18.08 19.72 -31.61
C GLN A 170 -18.88 19.42 -30.34
N LYS A 171 -20.19 19.35 -30.45
CA LYS A 171 -21.07 19.10 -29.32
C LYS A 171 -21.90 17.83 -29.56
N PHE A 172 -22.02 17.02 -28.52
CA PHE A 172 -22.74 15.75 -28.53
C PHE A 172 -23.68 15.70 -27.33
N GLU A 173 -24.69 14.87 -27.42
CA GLU A 173 -25.63 14.63 -26.34
C GLU A 173 -24.94 13.94 -25.17
N TYR A 174 -25.03 14.51 -23.96
CA TYR A 174 -24.49 13.95 -22.74
C TYR A 174 -25.55 13.13 -21.99
N SER A 175 -25.20 11.89 -21.68
CA SER A 175 -25.96 11.04 -20.77
C SER A 175 -25.00 10.13 -20.00
N TYR A 176 -25.00 10.24 -18.67
CA TYR A 176 -24.12 9.40 -17.85
C TYR A 176 -24.84 8.10 -17.44
N PRO A 177 -24.27 6.91 -17.75
CA PRO A 177 -24.95 5.66 -17.49
C PRO A 177 -24.96 5.34 -15.99
N LYS A 178 -26.12 4.96 -15.46
CA LYS A 178 -26.27 4.53 -14.05
C LYS A 178 -25.60 3.19 -13.79
N LYS A 179 -25.55 2.30 -14.78
CA LYS A 179 -24.97 0.96 -14.69
C LYS A 179 -24.23 0.62 -15.99
N VAL A 180 -23.16 -0.14 -15.88
CA VAL A 180 -22.48 -0.73 -17.05
C VAL A 180 -22.69 -2.23 -17.08
N LYS A 181 -22.74 -2.78 -18.28
CA LYS A 181 -22.79 -4.20 -18.52
C LYS A 181 -21.59 -4.59 -19.36
N LEU A 182 -20.73 -5.43 -18.80
CA LEU A 182 -19.56 -5.96 -19.49
C LEU A 182 -19.81 -7.43 -19.86
N ARG A 183 -19.61 -7.78 -21.13
CA ARG A 183 -19.95 -9.10 -21.64
C ARG A 183 -19.13 -10.23 -21.01
N SER A 184 -17.87 -9.97 -20.73
CA SER A 184 -16.87 -10.99 -20.31
C SER A 184 -16.27 -10.74 -18.93
N TYR A 185 -16.85 -9.82 -18.16
CA TYR A 185 -16.34 -9.48 -16.83
C TYR A 185 -17.46 -9.60 -15.78
N SER A 186 -17.33 -10.63 -14.92
CA SER A 186 -18.29 -10.94 -13.87
C SER A 186 -17.53 -11.33 -12.61
N PRO A 187 -17.17 -10.37 -11.76
CA PRO A 187 -16.44 -10.64 -10.53
C PRO A 187 -17.31 -11.46 -9.54
N ALA A 188 -16.65 -12.29 -8.73
CA ALA A 188 -17.31 -13.02 -7.66
C ALA A 188 -17.91 -12.05 -6.63
N VAL A 189 -19.15 -12.29 -6.22
CA VAL A 189 -19.88 -11.47 -5.25
C VAL A 189 -20.13 -12.21 -3.92
N ARG A 190 -19.84 -13.50 -3.85
CA ARG A 190 -19.96 -14.35 -2.65
C ARG A 190 -19.08 -15.57 -2.76
N GLY A 191 -18.68 -16.16 -1.62
CA GLY A 191 -18.01 -17.44 -1.55
C GLY A 191 -18.94 -18.63 -1.78
N HIS A 192 -18.37 -19.83 -1.93
CA HIS A 192 -19.12 -21.07 -2.03
C HIS A 192 -19.41 -21.62 -0.64
N SER A 193 -20.69 -21.61 -0.19
CA SER A 193 -21.11 -21.99 1.18
C SER A 193 -20.60 -23.36 1.64
N GLY A 194 -20.58 -24.36 0.75
CA GLY A 194 -20.06 -25.69 1.08
C GLY A 194 -18.56 -25.70 1.38
N GLN A 195 -17.77 -24.84 0.73
CA GLN A 195 -16.34 -24.68 1.05
C GLN A 195 -16.15 -23.90 2.34
N ILE A 196 -16.97 -22.88 2.59
CA ILE A 196 -16.94 -22.10 3.83
C ILE A 196 -17.27 -23.00 5.03
N ARG A 197 -18.28 -23.87 4.93
CA ARG A 197 -18.63 -24.86 5.98
C ARG A 197 -17.48 -25.83 6.25
N LYS A 198 -16.87 -26.41 5.22
CA LYS A 198 -15.68 -27.28 5.37
C LYS A 198 -14.51 -26.57 6.04
N ALA A 199 -14.30 -25.29 5.73
CA ALA A 199 -13.28 -24.47 6.35
C ALA A 199 -13.56 -24.23 7.84
N ALA A 200 -14.80 -23.93 8.20
CA ALA A 200 -15.24 -23.77 9.59
C ALA A 200 -15.02 -25.07 10.41
N GLU A 201 -15.44 -26.21 9.86
CA GLU A 201 -15.25 -27.54 10.48
C GLU A 201 -13.75 -27.88 10.65
N MET A 202 -12.91 -27.57 9.64
CA MET A 202 -11.46 -27.78 9.71
C MET A 202 -10.83 -26.91 10.81
N LEU A 203 -11.26 -25.65 10.97
CA LEU A 203 -10.76 -24.76 12.02
C LEU A 203 -11.16 -25.25 13.43
N LEU A 204 -12.39 -25.75 13.61
CA LEU A 204 -12.84 -26.32 14.88
C LEU A 204 -12.04 -27.57 15.30
N ALA A 205 -11.63 -28.38 14.31
CA ALA A 205 -10.86 -29.61 14.55
C ALA A 205 -9.34 -29.36 14.68
N ALA A 206 -8.86 -28.16 14.35
CA ALA A 206 -7.43 -27.83 14.35
C ALA A 206 -6.84 -27.81 15.75
N LYS A 207 -5.59 -28.26 15.85
CA LYS A 207 -4.84 -28.26 17.12
C LYS A 207 -3.93 -27.06 17.27
N ARG A 208 -3.40 -26.56 16.16
CA ARG A 208 -2.47 -25.42 16.10
C ARG A 208 -2.84 -24.48 14.95
N PRO A 209 -4.08 -23.97 14.96
CA PRO A 209 -4.50 -23.06 13.90
C PRO A 209 -3.82 -21.70 14.02
N ILE A 210 -3.65 -21.03 12.85
CA ILE A 210 -3.23 -19.64 12.77
C ILE A 210 -4.02 -18.89 11.70
N LEU A 211 -4.37 -17.63 11.97
CA LEU A 211 -4.98 -16.73 11.03
C LEU A 211 -3.90 -15.85 10.38
N TYR A 212 -3.81 -15.89 9.05
CA TYR A 212 -2.86 -15.17 8.23
C TYR A 212 -3.59 -14.15 7.38
N ALA A 213 -3.55 -12.86 7.80
CA ALA A 213 -4.28 -11.77 7.17
C ALA A 213 -3.40 -10.96 6.21
N GLY A 214 -3.86 -10.79 4.98
CA GLY A 214 -3.22 -9.95 3.97
C GLY A 214 -3.95 -8.63 3.73
N GLY A 215 -3.43 -7.84 2.77
CA GLY A 215 -4.01 -6.55 2.36
C GLY A 215 -5.45 -6.64 1.85
N GLY A 216 -5.87 -7.81 1.35
CA GLY A 216 -7.24 -8.04 0.91
C GLY A 216 -8.29 -7.91 2.01
N VAL A 217 -7.91 -8.10 3.28
CA VAL A 217 -8.80 -7.85 4.43
C VAL A 217 -9.12 -6.36 4.55
N ILE A 218 -8.10 -5.51 4.41
CA ILE A 218 -8.26 -4.05 4.49
C ILE A 218 -9.05 -3.53 3.30
N MET A 219 -8.67 -3.93 2.09
CA MET A 219 -9.36 -3.51 0.85
C MET A 219 -10.81 -4.00 0.78
N GLY A 220 -11.09 -5.17 1.36
CA GLY A 220 -12.44 -5.73 1.46
C GLY A 220 -13.24 -5.22 2.66
N ASN A 221 -12.73 -4.25 3.44
CA ASN A 221 -13.38 -3.72 4.66
C ASN A 221 -13.82 -4.80 5.65
N ALA A 222 -13.01 -5.87 5.80
CA ALA A 222 -13.38 -7.07 6.56
C ALA A 222 -12.63 -7.22 7.90
N SER A 223 -12.02 -6.14 8.42
CA SER A 223 -11.25 -6.18 9.67
C SER A 223 -12.11 -6.51 10.90
N GLU A 224 -13.37 -6.07 10.93
CA GLU A 224 -14.29 -6.39 12.02
C GLU A 224 -14.66 -7.86 12.02
N GLN A 225 -15.04 -8.42 10.87
CA GLN A 225 -15.37 -9.84 10.71
C GLN A 225 -14.17 -10.73 11.00
N LEU A 226 -12.97 -10.32 10.57
CA LEU A 226 -11.74 -11.01 10.88
C LEU A 226 -11.47 -11.05 12.39
N THR A 227 -11.66 -9.92 13.07
CA THR A 227 -11.48 -9.79 14.51
C THR A 227 -12.50 -10.63 15.25
N GLU A 228 -13.78 -10.61 14.85
CA GLU A 228 -14.82 -11.45 15.43
C GLU A 228 -14.47 -12.94 15.33
N LEU A 229 -14.06 -13.39 14.14
CA LEU A 229 -13.65 -14.78 13.92
C LEU A 229 -12.45 -15.17 14.79
N ALA A 230 -11.42 -14.32 14.82
CA ALA A 230 -10.22 -14.56 15.61
C ALA A 230 -10.52 -14.67 17.10
N LYS A 231 -11.40 -13.79 17.62
CA LYS A 231 -11.84 -13.81 19.03
C LYS A 231 -12.69 -15.04 19.34
N MET A 232 -13.63 -15.39 18.46
CA MET A 232 -14.53 -16.54 18.63
C MET A 232 -13.75 -17.86 18.77
N LEU A 233 -12.73 -18.06 17.94
CA LEU A 233 -11.93 -19.29 17.93
C LEU A 233 -10.62 -19.17 18.75
N ASN A 234 -10.37 -18.02 19.37
CA ASN A 234 -9.13 -17.70 20.10
C ASN A 234 -7.86 -18.00 19.30
N LEU A 235 -7.83 -17.53 18.03
CA LEU A 235 -6.71 -17.79 17.11
C LEU A 235 -5.54 -16.83 17.34
N PRO A 236 -4.28 -17.27 17.27
CA PRO A 236 -3.17 -16.36 16.98
C PRO A 236 -3.33 -15.78 15.58
N VAL A 237 -3.03 -14.47 15.45
CA VAL A 237 -3.18 -13.71 14.21
C VAL A 237 -1.85 -13.12 13.80
N THR A 238 -1.47 -13.34 12.54
CA THR A 238 -0.34 -12.68 11.92
C THR A 238 -0.78 -11.92 10.67
N ASN A 239 -0.17 -10.76 10.43
CA ASN A 239 -0.47 -9.92 9.27
C ASN A 239 0.72 -9.88 8.31
N THR A 240 0.43 -9.80 7.02
CA THR A 240 1.47 -9.44 6.03
C THR A 240 1.87 -7.97 6.21
N LEU A 241 2.96 -7.56 5.56
CA LEU A 241 3.31 -6.13 5.44
C LEU A 241 2.11 -5.29 4.98
N MET A 242 1.38 -5.75 3.96
CA MET A 242 0.20 -5.04 3.44
C MET A 242 -1.05 -5.21 4.31
N GLY A 243 -1.05 -6.15 5.23
CA GLY A 243 -2.16 -6.44 6.13
C GLY A 243 -2.06 -5.78 7.51
N LEU A 244 -0.97 -5.05 7.80
CA LEU A 244 -0.81 -4.37 9.09
C LEU A 244 -1.97 -3.41 9.36
N GLY A 245 -2.59 -3.55 10.54
CA GLY A 245 -3.82 -2.86 10.90
C GLY A 245 -5.12 -3.59 10.55
N ALA A 246 -5.08 -4.70 9.78
CA ALA A 246 -6.25 -5.55 9.58
C ALA A 246 -6.75 -6.19 10.88
N PHE A 247 -5.83 -6.52 11.77
CA PHE A 247 -6.08 -6.91 13.15
C PHE A 247 -5.25 -5.99 14.08
N PRO A 248 -5.78 -5.57 15.25
CA PRO A 248 -5.09 -4.61 16.10
C PRO A 248 -3.70 -5.10 16.56
N GLY A 249 -2.66 -4.29 16.29
CA GLY A 249 -1.27 -4.63 16.59
C GLY A 249 -0.91 -4.64 18.09
N THR A 250 -1.78 -4.08 18.95
CA THR A 250 -1.63 -4.11 20.40
C THR A 250 -2.41 -5.24 21.07
N ASP A 251 -3.20 -6.00 20.30
CA ASP A 251 -3.97 -7.12 20.85
C ASP A 251 -3.06 -8.31 21.17
N ARG A 252 -3.37 -9.04 22.27
CA ARG A 252 -2.60 -10.22 22.68
C ARG A 252 -2.56 -11.31 21.61
N GLN A 253 -3.63 -11.46 20.81
CA GLN A 253 -3.69 -12.49 19.76
C GLN A 253 -2.81 -12.14 18.54
N PHE A 254 -2.38 -10.89 18.40
CA PHE A 254 -1.43 -10.50 17.36
C PHE A 254 -0.03 -11.02 17.68
N VAL A 255 0.51 -11.88 16.84
CA VAL A 255 1.84 -12.48 17.01
C VAL A 255 2.94 -11.80 16.19
N GLY A 256 2.62 -10.67 15.57
CA GLY A 256 3.54 -9.88 14.75
C GLY A 256 3.30 -10.05 13.25
N MET A 257 4.04 -9.27 12.47
CA MET A 257 4.15 -9.45 11.02
C MET A 257 4.93 -10.73 10.74
N LEU A 258 4.54 -11.47 9.70
CA LEU A 258 5.29 -12.65 9.23
C LEU A 258 6.18 -12.32 8.02
N GLY A 259 7.02 -13.26 7.65
CA GLY A 259 7.82 -13.22 6.43
C GLY A 259 9.28 -12.85 6.67
N MET A 260 9.94 -12.33 5.63
CA MET A 260 11.39 -12.09 5.61
C MET A 260 11.91 -11.31 6.82
N HIS A 261 11.22 -10.23 7.20
CA HIS A 261 11.51 -9.41 8.37
C HIS A 261 10.38 -9.51 9.42
N GLY A 262 9.69 -10.64 9.42
CA GLY A 262 8.64 -10.95 10.39
C GLY A 262 9.19 -11.22 11.79
N SER A 263 8.31 -11.17 12.80
CA SER A 263 8.68 -11.52 14.16
C SER A 263 9.06 -13.00 14.28
N TYR A 264 9.96 -13.29 15.21
CA TYR A 264 10.32 -14.66 15.56
C TYR A 264 9.07 -15.50 15.88
N THR A 265 8.18 -14.96 16.71
CA THR A 265 6.93 -15.62 17.11
C THR A 265 6.02 -15.92 15.93
N ALA A 266 5.80 -14.94 15.01
CA ALA A 266 4.91 -15.15 13.87
C ALA A 266 5.44 -16.23 12.91
N ASN A 267 6.73 -16.18 12.60
CA ASN A 267 7.34 -17.15 11.70
C ASN A 267 7.36 -18.56 12.27
N LEU A 268 7.60 -18.74 13.58
CA LEU A 268 7.52 -20.04 14.23
C LEU A 268 6.06 -20.54 14.33
N ALA A 269 5.12 -19.66 14.69
CA ALA A 269 3.71 -20.02 14.76
C ALA A 269 3.18 -20.49 13.40
N MET A 270 3.56 -19.80 12.32
CA MET A 270 3.27 -20.25 10.95
C MET A 270 3.87 -21.62 10.65
N HIS A 271 5.17 -21.78 10.92
CA HIS A 271 5.91 -23.01 10.59
C HIS A 271 5.33 -24.25 11.30
N HIS A 272 4.91 -24.09 12.55
CA HIS A 272 4.43 -25.20 13.40
C HIS A 272 2.91 -25.36 13.39
N SER A 273 2.16 -24.53 12.67
CA SER A 273 0.71 -24.66 12.54
C SER A 273 0.31 -25.94 11.81
N ASP A 274 -0.88 -26.47 12.12
CA ASP A 274 -1.52 -27.58 11.41
C ASP A 274 -2.63 -27.12 10.47
N VAL A 275 -3.19 -25.92 10.69
CA VAL A 275 -4.15 -25.26 9.80
C VAL A 275 -3.82 -23.78 9.69
N ILE A 276 -3.66 -23.29 8.47
CA ILE A 276 -3.49 -21.87 8.16
C ILE A 276 -4.77 -21.37 7.47
N LEU A 277 -5.43 -20.39 8.09
CA LEU A 277 -6.49 -19.63 7.45
C LEU A 277 -5.88 -18.39 6.80
N ALA A 278 -5.59 -18.46 5.51
CA ALA A 278 -5.07 -17.35 4.72
C ALA A 278 -6.22 -16.52 4.15
N VAL A 279 -6.29 -15.23 4.51
CA VAL A 279 -7.39 -14.33 4.18
C VAL A 279 -6.85 -13.12 3.43
N GLY A 280 -7.21 -12.99 2.15
CA GLY A 280 -6.80 -11.86 1.31
C GLY A 280 -5.27 -11.71 1.19
N ALA A 281 -4.55 -12.84 1.15
CA ALA A 281 -3.10 -12.91 1.07
C ALA A 281 -2.68 -13.79 -0.11
N ARG A 282 -1.64 -13.39 -0.85
CA ARG A 282 -1.23 -14.02 -2.11
C ARG A 282 -0.04 -14.97 -2.00
N PHE A 283 0.46 -15.25 -0.80
CA PHE A 283 1.66 -16.07 -0.57
C PHE A 283 2.88 -15.53 -1.35
N ASP A 284 3.20 -14.29 -1.08
CA ASP A 284 4.33 -13.56 -1.68
C ASP A 284 5.67 -14.21 -1.34
N ASP A 285 6.67 -14.08 -2.24
CA ASP A 285 8.00 -14.64 -2.03
C ASP A 285 8.72 -14.05 -0.79
N ARG A 286 8.41 -12.80 -0.42
CA ARG A 286 8.90 -12.17 0.81
C ARG A 286 8.28 -12.76 2.09
N VAL A 287 7.20 -13.50 1.95
CA VAL A 287 6.55 -14.23 3.06
C VAL A 287 7.00 -15.68 3.09
N ILE A 288 6.85 -16.39 1.98
CA ILE A 288 7.04 -17.86 1.94
C ILE A 288 8.51 -18.29 1.90
N ASN A 289 9.42 -17.42 1.45
CA ASN A 289 10.83 -17.72 1.23
C ASN A 289 11.02 -18.94 0.30
N GLY A 290 11.30 -20.12 0.84
CA GLY A 290 11.36 -21.38 0.09
C GLY A 290 10.01 -22.10 0.03
N ALA A 291 9.28 -22.04 -1.10
CA ALA A 291 7.94 -22.61 -1.23
C ALA A 291 7.86 -24.10 -0.82
N ALA A 292 8.86 -24.89 -1.14
CA ALA A 292 8.92 -26.32 -0.80
C ALA A 292 9.05 -26.60 0.72
N LYS A 293 9.51 -25.60 1.49
CA LYS A 293 9.71 -25.68 2.94
C LYS A 293 8.69 -24.86 3.73
N PHE A 294 7.75 -24.23 3.02
CA PHE A 294 6.73 -23.41 3.65
C PHE A 294 5.73 -24.26 4.41
N CYS A 295 5.68 -24.12 5.73
CA CYS A 295 4.68 -24.71 6.63
C CYS A 295 4.30 -26.16 6.27
N PRO A 296 5.24 -27.13 6.27
CA PRO A 296 5.07 -28.44 5.61
C PRO A 296 3.99 -29.33 6.24
N ASN A 297 3.56 -29.01 7.46
CA ASN A 297 2.56 -29.79 8.19
C ASN A 297 1.17 -29.14 8.19
N ALA A 298 1.03 -27.96 7.57
CA ALA A 298 -0.21 -27.19 7.61
C ALA A 298 -1.12 -27.53 6.42
N LYS A 299 -2.42 -27.65 6.70
CA LYS A 299 -3.47 -27.54 5.69
C LYS A 299 -3.82 -26.08 5.47
N ILE A 300 -4.02 -25.70 4.21
CA ILE A 300 -4.22 -24.31 3.81
C ILE A 300 -5.68 -24.08 3.41
N ILE A 301 -6.36 -23.23 4.16
CA ILE A 301 -7.63 -22.62 3.74
C ILE A 301 -7.26 -21.27 3.12
N HIS A 302 -7.60 -21.04 1.84
CA HIS A 302 -7.24 -19.82 1.13
C HIS A 302 -8.47 -19.07 0.65
N ILE A 303 -8.74 -17.90 1.22
CA ILE A 303 -9.82 -16.99 0.84
C ILE A 303 -9.21 -15.83 0.05
N ASP A 304 -9.60 -15.70 -1.22
CA ASP A 304 -9.18 -14.60 -2.09
C ASP A 304 -10.29 -14.27 -3.09
N ILE A 305 -10.40 -13.01 -3.46
CA ILE A 305 -11.37 -12.55 -4.47
C ILE A 305 -10.93 -12.89 -5.90
N ASP A 306 -9.62 -13.06 -6.10
CA ASP A 306 -9.02 -13.37 -7.40
C ASP A 306 -8.78 -14.86 -7.55
N PRO A 307 -9.54 -15.56 -8.42
CA PRO A 307 -9.32 -16.98 -8.66
C PRO A 307 -7.93 -17.32 -9.17
N ALA A 308 -7.23 -16.36 -9.82
CA ALA A 308 -5.88 -16.56 -10.31
C ALA A 308 -4.82 -16.58 -9.18
N SER A 309 -5.13 -16.07 -8.00
CA SER A 309 -4.28 -16.12 -6.81
C SER A 309 -4.35 -17.49 -6.10
N ILE A 310 -5.46 -18.18 -6.21
CA ILE A 310 -5.68 -19.47 -5.53
C ILE A 310 -4.74 -20.54 -6.08
N SER A 311 -3.99 -21.16 -5.17
CA SER A 311 -3.02 -22.23 -5.49
C SER A 311 -1.91 -21.82 -6.48
N LYS A 312 -1.70 -20.53 -6.68
CA LYS A 312 -0.67 -20.01 -7.59
C LYS A 312 0.75 -20.33 -7.11
N THR A 313 1.02 -20.15 -5.82
CA THR A 313 2.35 -20.35 -5.22
C THR A 313 2.32 -21.48 -4.22
N ILE A 314 1.35 -21.50 -3.33
CA ILE A 314 1.12 -22.55 -2.31
C ILE A 314 -0.23 -23.19 -2.59
N LYS A 315 -0.26 -24.52 -2.66
CA LYS A 315 -1.50 -25.29 -2.91
C LYS A 315 -2.47 -25.09 -1.74
N ALA A 316 -3.69 -24.69 -2.04
CA ALA A 316 -4.78 -24.64 -1.09
C ALA A 316 -5.48 -26.02 -0.95
N ASP A 317 -5.74 -26.44 0.28
CA ASP A 317 -6.58 -27.63 0.57
C ASP A 317 -8.06 -27.26 0.46
N ILE A 318 -8.44 -26.09 0.96
CA ILE A 318 -9.78 -25.52 0.81
C ILE A 318 -9.68 -24.14 0.14
N PRO A 319 -9.91 -24.07 -1.18
CA PRO A 319 -10.00 -22.80 -1.90
C PRO A 319 -11.37 -22.16 -1.72
N ILE A 320 -11.43 -20.86 -1.45
CA ILE A 320 -12.67 -20.08 -1.37
C ILE A 320 -12.48 -18.79 -2.18
N VAL A 321 -13.10 -18.73 -3.35
CA VAL A 321 -13.11 -17.51 -4.18
C VAL A 321 -14.32 -16.66 -3.81
N GLY A 322 -14.07 -15.44 -3.33
CA GLY A 322 -15.14 -14.50 -2.96
C GLY A 322 -14.64 -13.30 -2.18
N PRO A 323 -15.50 -12.26 -2.04
CA PRO A 323 -15.20 -11.10 -1.20
C PRO A 323 -14.99 -11.52 0.26
N VAL A 324 -13.93 -11.01 0.88
CA VAL A 324 -13.50 -11.42 2.23
C VAL A 324 -14.57 -11.12 3.29
N ASP A 325 -15.21 -9.95 3.21
CA ASP A 325 -16.29 -9.53 4.12
C ASP A 325 -17.47 -10.51 4.10
N SER A 326 -17.93 -10.88 2.92
CA SER A 326 -19.03 -11.84 2.72
C SER A 326 -18.65 -13.25 3.22
N VAL A 327 -17.43 -13.72 2.87
CA VAL A 327 -16.97 -15.04 3.24
C VAL A 327 -16.77 -15.17 4.75
N LEU A 328 -16.16 -14.19 5.40
CA LEU A 328 -15.94 -14.21 6.85
C LEU A 328 -17.26 -14.06 7.62
N SER A 329 -18.20 -13.22 7.16
CA SER A 329 -19.52 -13.09 7.76
C SER A 329 -20.30 -14.42 7.71
N GLU A 330 -20.28 -15.12 6.58
CA GLU A 330 -20.90 -16.43 6.44
C GLU A 330 -20.19 -17.49 7.30
N MET A 331 -18.86 -17.47 7.37
CA MET A 331 -18.10 -18.39 8.23
C MET A 331 -18.45 -18.23 9.71
N VAL A 332 -18.54 -16.99 10.20
CA VAL A 332 -18.98 -16.66 11.56
C VAL A 332 -20.41 -17.16 11.81
N ALA A 333 -21.31 -16.97 10.86
CA ALA A 333 -22.69 -17.46 10.97
C ALA A 333 -22.75 -18.99 11.06
N ILE A 334 -22.00 -19.69 10.22
CA ILE A 334 -21.90 -21.16 10.23
C ILE A 334 -21.34 -21.67 11.56
N LEU A 335 -20.29 -21.04 12.10
CA LEU A 335 -19.72 -21.42 13.40
C LEU A 335 -20.72 -21.24 14.55
N LYS A 336 -21.51 -20.16 14.51
CA LYS A 336 -22.60 -19.94 15.48
C LYS A 336 -23.72 -21.00 15.35
N GLU A 337 -24.05 -21.42 14.12
CA GLU A 337 -25.03 -22.48 13.84
C GLU A 337 -24.53 -23.84 14.36
N ILE A 338 -23.27 -24.19 14.15
CA ILE A 338 -22.66 -25.43 14.64
C ILE A 338 -22.68 -25.46 16.18
N GLY A 339 -22.45 -24.30 16.82
CA GLY A 339 -22.50 -24.16 18.28
C GLY A 339 -21.35 -24.85 19.03
N GLU A 340 -20.37 -25.41 18.32
CA GLU A 340 -19.17 -26.00 18.90
C GLU A 340 -18.06 -24.98 19.09
N THR A 341 -17.18 -25.20 20.04
CA THR A 341 -15.97 -24.40 20.26
C THR A 341 -14.74 -25.30 20.16
N PRO A 342 -13.57 -24.74 19.75
CA PRO A 342 -12.34 -25.52 19.78
C PRO A 342 -12.05 -26.13 21.16
N ASN A 343 -11.38 -27.27 21.16
CA ASN A 343 -11.01 -27.94 22.40
C ASN A 343 -10.11 -27.02 23.25
N LYS A 344 -10.57 -26.68 24.47
CA LYS A 344 -9.93 -25.71 25.37
C LYS A 344 -8.50 -26.10 25.77
N GLU A 345 -8.27 -27.40 26.03
CA GLU A 345 -6.95 -27.90 26.43
C GLU A 345 -5.96 -27.78 25.26
N THR A 346 -6.41 -28.12 24.06
CA THR A 346 -5.60 -28.02 22.83
C THR A 346 -5.24 -26.56 22.51
N VAL A 347 -6.23 -25.66 22.61
CA VAL A 347 -6.00 -24.21 22.39
C VAL A 347 -5.05 -23.67 23.47
N ALA A 348 -5.20 -24.05 24.73
CA ALA A 348 -4.32 -23.61 25.81
C ALA A 348 -2.87 -24.11 25.60
N ALA A 349 -2.69 -25.36 25.15
CA ALA A 349 -1.38 -25.91 24.83
C ALA A 349 -0.71 -25.19 23.68
N TRP A 350 -1.48 -24.82 22.64
CA TRP A 350 -0.98 -24.05 21.51
C TRP A 350 -0.55 -22.63 21.93
N TRP A 351 -1.38 -21.93 22.70
CA TRP A 351 -1.04 -20.62 23.23
C TRP A 351 0.18 -20.65 24.15
N LYS A 352 0.32 -21.70 24.98
CA LYS A 352 1.52 -21.89 25.80
C LYS A 352 2.77 -21.93 24.94
N GLN A 353 2.76 -22.66 23.84
CA GLN A 353 3.89 -22.72 22.90
C GLN A 353 4.16 -21.37 22.23
N VAL A 354 3.11 -20.66 21.80
CA VAL A 354 3.23 -19.32 21.20
C VAL A 354 3.80 -18.32 22.21
N ASP A 355 3.34 -18.37 23.45
CA ASP A 355 3.82 -17.48 24.52
C ASP A 355 5.29 -17.80 24.91
N GLU A 356 5.72 -19.05 24.83
CA GLU A 356 7.13 -19.43 24.99
C GLU A 356 8.03 -18.79 23.92
N TRP A 357 7.58 -18.73 22.67
CA TRP A 357 8.31 -18.04 21.60
C TRP A 357 8.30 -16.51 21.73
N ARG A 358 7.29 -15.96 22.41
CA ARG A 358 7.17 -14.54 22.74
C ARG A 358 7.97 -14.16 24.01
N ALA A 359 8.85 -15.01 24.50
CA ALA A 359 9.58 -14.79 25.74
C ALA A 359 10.17 -13.37 25.83
N GLY A 360 9.84 -12.65 26.93
CA GLY A 360 10.25 -11.25 27.10
C GLY A 360 9.20 -10.20 26.74
N GLY A 361 8.09 -10.57 26.07
CA GLY A 361 6.96 -9.66 25.79
C GLY A 361 7.08 -8.82 24.53
N ASP A 362 8.29 -8.61 23.99
CA ASP A 362 8.52 -7.84 22.76
C ASP A 362 8.54 -8.75 21.53
N LEU A 363 7.77 -8.35 20.49
CA LEU A 363 7.74 -9.07 19.22
C LEU A 363 9.03 -8.86 18.40
N PHE A 364 9.69 -7.73 18.60
CA PHE A 364 10.91 -7.33 17.90
C PHE A 364 11.93 -6.74 18.88
N PRO A 365 12.60 -7.58 19.71
CA PRO A 365 13.64 -7.10 20.61
C PRO A 365 14.84 -6.58 19.82
N TYR A 366 15.47 -5.48 20.29
CA TYR A 366 16.69 -4.92 19.72
C TYR A 366 17.62 -4.36 20.79
N ASP A 367 18.89 -4.23 20.46
CA ASP A 367 19.86 -3.62 21.34
C ASP A 367 19.72 -2.08 21.31
N LYS A 368 19.36 -1.49 22.44
CA LYS A 368 19.20 -0.04 22.59
C LYS A 368 20.54 0.71 22.65
N GLY A 369 21.65 -0.01 22.74
CA GLY A 369 22.99 0.57 22.89
C GLY A 369 23.18 1.31 24.20
N ASP A 370 24.21 2.16 24.24
CA ASP A 370 24.57 2.98 25.42
C ASP A 370 23.84 4.35 25.46
N GLY A 371 22.98 4.61 24.49
CA GLY A 371 22.26 5.88 24.37
C GLY A 371 23.04 7.03 23.73
N SER A 372 24.20 6.74 23.11
CA SER A 372 25.00 7.76 22.41
C SER A 372 24.56 7.99 20.96
N ILE A 373 23.89 7.01 20.35
CA ILE A 373 23.45 7.04 18.94
C ILE A 373 21.95 6.75 18.85
N ILE A 374 21.23 7.47 17.98
CA ILE A 374 19.82 7.23 17.76
C ILE A 374 19.62 5.93 16.99
N LYS A 375 18.91 4.99 17.58
CA LYS A 375 18.50 3.76 16.88
C LYS A 375 17.25 4.02 16.02
N PRO A 376 17.19 3.50 14.78
CA PRO A 376 16.01 3.69 13.92
C PRO A 376 14.73 3.14 14.55
N GLN A 377 14.81 2.05 15.31
CA GLN A 377 13.70 1.48 16.07
C GLN A 377 13.14 2.48 17.10
N THR A 378 14.02 3.16 17.86
CA THR A 378 13.62 4.17 18.84
C THR A 378 12.90 5.35 18.18
N VAL A 379 13.29 5.73 16.95
CA VAL A 379 12.58 6.78 16.20
C VAL A 379 11.12 6.39 15.98
N ILE A 380 10.88 5.16 15.57
CA ILE A 380 9.52 4.67 15.27
C ILE A 380 8.70 4.46 16.56
N GLU A 381 9.31 3.97 17.63
CA GLU A 381 8.65 3.88 18.96
C GLU A 381 8.24 5.27 19.44
N THR A 382 9.13 6.27 19.31
CA THR A 382 8.83 7.67 19.66
C THR A 382 7.72 8.24 18.78
N LEU A 383 7.73 7.94 17.47
CA LEU A 383 6.66 8.37 16.56
C LEU A 383 5.31 7.78 16.99
N TRP A 384 5.28 6.50 17.37
CA TRP A 384 4.06 5.86 17.86
C TRP A 384 3.55 6.51 19.16
N GLU A 385 4.45 6.82 20.09
CA GLU A 385 4.09 7.50 21.36
C GLU A 385 3.52 8.90 21.11
N VAL A 386 4.20 9.72 20.31
CA VAL A 386 3.80 11.11 20.03
C VAL A 386 2.47 11.17 19.29
N THR A 387 2.25 10.25 18.34
CA THR A 387 0.98 10.16 17.59
C THR A 387 -0.08 9.32 18.29
N LYS A 388 0.24 8.71 19.44
CA LYS A 388 -0.64 7.77 20.16
C LYS A 388 -1.14 6.61 19.28
N GLY A 389 -0.34 6.24 18.25
CA GLY A 389 -0.68 5.20 17.29
C GLY A 389 -1.84 5.54 16.36
N ASP A 390 -2.27 6.80 16.24
CA ASP A 390 -3.47 7.19 15.46
C ASP A 390 -3.17 8.03 14.19
N ALA A 391 -1.91 8.21 13.82
CA ALA A 391 -1.57 8.87 12.56
C ALA A 391 -1.72 7.95 11.36
N TYR A 392 -1.91 8.54 10.17
CA TYR A 392 -1.60 7.86 8.92
C TYR A 392 -0.09 7.82 8.74
N ILE A 393 0.44 6.63 8.55
CA ILE A 393 1.86 6.40 8.29
C ILE A 393 2.03 5.94 6.85
N THR A 394 2.69 6.76 6.05
CA THR A 394 3.19 6.30 4.75
C THR A 394 4.67 5.97 4.89
N SER A 395 5.16 5.08 4.04
CA SER A 395 6.58 4.78 4.02
C SER A 395 7.12 4.68 2.61
N ASP A 396 8.31 5.19 2.45
CA ASP A 396 9.17 4.83 1.34
C ASP A 396 9.76 3.43 1.54
N VAL A 397 10.56 2.96 0.58
CA VAL A 397 11.08 1.59 0.56
C VAL A 397 12.55 1.55 0.99
N GLY A 398 12.84 0.68 1.96
CA GLY A 398 14.16 0.49 2.54
C GLY A 398 14.11 -0.05 3.97
N GLN A 399 15.21 0.07 4.72
CA GLN A 399 15.23 -0.31 6.14
C GLN A 399 14.20 0.46 6.97
N HIS A 400 14.02 1.75 6.70
CA HIS A 400 13.02 2.60 7.36
C HIS A 400 11.59 2.07 7.23
N GLN A 401 11.23 1.47 6.08
CA GLN A 401 9.95 0.78 5.88
C GLN A 401 9.80 -0.41 6.83
N MET A 402 10.83 -1.23 6.93
CA MET A 402 10.78 -2.40 7.80
C MET A 402 10.74 -2.00 9.27
N PHE A 403 11.53 -1.00 9.69
CA PHE A 403 11.45 -0.47 11.05
C PHE A 403 10.06 0.10 11.37
N ALA A 404 9.45 0.85 10.42
CA ALA A 404 8.08 1.35 10.61
C ALA A 404 7.07 0.18 10.74
N ALA A 405 7.20 -0.85 9.91
CA ALA A 405 6.33 -2.03 9.95
C ALA A 405 6.46 -2.85 11.25
N GLN A 406 7.67 -2.91 11.83
CA GLN A 406 7.95 -3.68 13.04
C GLN A 406 7.58 -2.93 14.33
N TYR A 407 7.85 -1.63 14.41
CA TYR A 407 7.80 -0.88 15.67
C TYR A 407 6.63 0.09 15.79
N TYR A 408 5.96 0.47 14.68
CA TYR A 408 4.70 1.20 14.75
C TYR A 408 3.53 0.21 14.87
N ARG A 409 2.84 0.22 16.00
CA ARG A 409 1.74 -0.73 16.28
C ARG A 409 0.44 -0.23 15.67
N PHE A 410 0.09 -0.76 14.50
CA PHE A 410 -1.13 -0.38 13.77
C PHE A 410 -2.36 -1.07 14.38
N ASN A 411 -3.30 -0.28 14.93
CA ASN A 411 -4.54 -0.78 15.53
C ASN A 411 -5.77 -0.62 14.62
N LYS A 412 -5.64 0.14 13.55
CA LYS A 412 -6.73 0.47 12.63
C LYS A 412 -6.34 0.13 11.19
N PRO A 413 -7.30 -0.35 10.37
CA PRO A 413 -7.06 -0.50 8.94
C PRO A 413 -6.82 0.86 8.27
N ASN A 414 -6.26 0.85 7.07
CA ASN A 414 -5.97 2.03 6.26
C ASN A 414 -5.04 3.08 6.92
N ARG A 415 -4.27 2.71 7.95
CA ARG A 415 -3.30 3.60 8.62
C ARG A 415 -1.85 3.34 8.19
N TRP A 416 -1.58 2.24 7.56
CA TRP A 416 -0.28 1.87 7.02
C TRP A 416 -0.31 1.84 5.50
N ILE A 417 0.47 2.73 4.86
CA ILE A 417 0.47 2.91 3.40
C ILE A 417 1.90 2.82 2.88
N ASN A 418 2.19 1.80 2.08
CA ASN A 418 3.51 1.57 1.54
C ASN A 418 3.45 0.83 0.20
N SER A 419 4.52 0.88 -0.58
CA SER A 419 4.68 0.07 -1.79
C SER A 419 5.23 -1.30 -1.44
N GLY A 420 4.36 -2.27 -1.17
CA GLY A 420 4.76 -3.61 -0.72
C GLY A 420 5.06 -4.57 -1.87
N GLY A 421 4.33 -4.49 -2.97
CA GLY A 421 4.47 -5.39 -4.10
C GLY A 421 5.57 -5.03 -5.08
N LEU A 422 5.64 -3.76 -5.50
CA LEU A 422 6.69 -3.28 -6.41
C LEU A 422 7.94 -2.79 -5.67
N GLY A 423 7.79 -2.27 -4.47
CA GLY A 423 8.92 -1.76 -3.68
C GLY A 423 9.47 -0.43 -4.20
N THR A 424 8.58 0.51 -4.50
CA THR A 424 8.92 1.78 -5.16
C THR A 424 9.48 2.80 -4.16
N MET A 425 10.76 3.13 -4.28
CA MET A 425 11.35 4.29 -3.61
C MET A 425 10.74 5.59 -4.17
N GLY A 426 10.54 6.60 -3.32
CA GLY A 426 9.87 7.85 -3.68
C GLY A 426 8.33 7.80 -3.60
N PHE A 427 7.75 6.68 -3.17
CA PHE A 427 6.30 6.49 -3.01
C PHE A 427 5.72 7.25 -1.80
N GLY A 428 6.41 7.20 -0.67
CA GLY A 428 5.85 7.54 0.64
C GLY A 428 5.41 8.99 0.77
N PHE A 429 6.21 9.93 0.29
CA PHE A 429 5.92 11.35 0.42
C PHE A 429 4.71 11.80 -0.43
N PRO A 430 4.64 11.53 -1.74
CA PRO A 430 3.43 11.85 -2.50
C PRO A 430 2.17 11.13 -1.99
N ALA A 431 2.28 9.89 -1.55
CA ALA A 431 1.16 9.16 -0.95
C ALA A 431 0.63 9.88 0.30
N ALA A 432 1.52 10.40 1.17
CA ALA A 432 1.15 11.22 2.33
C ALA A 432 0.39 12.49 1.94
N MET A 433 0.79 13.13 0.84
CA MET A 433 0.13 14.33 0.33
C MET A 433 -1.32 14.03 -0.10
N GLY A 434 -1.54 12.91 -0.83
CA GLY A 434 -2.89 12.47 -1.24
C GLY A 434 -3.80 12.17 -0.06
N ILE A 435 -3.25 11.60 1.02
CA ILE A 435 -3.97 11.36 2.27
C ILE A 435 -4.30 12.68 2.96
N LYS A 436 -3.34 13.59 3.08
CA LYS A 436 -3.51 14.86 3.79
C LYS A 436 -4.58 15.75 3.16
N LEU A 437 -4.71 15.73 1.82
CA LEU A 437 -5.81 16.38 1.11
C LEU A 437 -7.19 15.86 1.54
N SER A 438 -7.29 14.56 1.82
CA SER A 438 -8.55 13.91 2.17
C SER A 438 -8.91 14.02 3.64
N PHE A 439 -7.89 14.08 4.50
CA PHE A 439 -7.98 14.10 5.96
C PHE A 439 -7.16 15.26 6.54
N PRO A 440 -7.56 16.52 6.30
CA PRO A 440 -6.77 17.70 6.66
C PRO A 440 -6.50 17.83 8.15
N GLU A 441 -7.40 17.32 9.00
CA GLU A 441 -7.27 17.44 10.48
C GLU A 441 -6.46 16.29 11.10
N THR A 442 -6.17 15.22 10.35
CA THR A 442 -5.48 14.05 10.90
C THR A 442 -3.97 14.19 10.70
N ASP A 443 -3.20 13.71 11.66
CA ASP A 443 -1.75 13.66 11.52
C ASP A 443 -1.36 12.63 10.44
N VAL A 444 -0.51 13.06 9.51
CA VAL A 444 0.04 12.23 8.44
C VAL A 444 1.57 12.34 8.50
N ALA A 445 2.22 11.20 8.65
CA ALA A 445 3.68 11.11 8.68
C ALA A 445 4.20 10.22 7.56
N CYS A 446 5.20 10.72 6.83
CA CYS A 446 5.97 9.95 5.86
C CYS A 446 7.28 9.49 6.49
N VAL A 447 7.43 8.19 6.72
CA VAL A 447 8.70 7.59 7.15
C VAL A 447 9.54 7.29 5.90
N THR A 448 10.70 7.91 5.81
CA THR A 448 11.56 7.84 4.63
C THR A 448 13.04 7.70 5.01
N GLY A 449 13.88 7.53 4.02
CA GLY A 449 15.33 7.61 4.12
C GLY A 449 15.87 8.62 3.09
N GLU A 450 17.10 9.07 3.29
CA GLU A 450 17.71 10.14 2.48
C GLU A 450 17.81 9.80 0.99
N GLY A 451 17.91 8.52 0.64
CA GLY A 451 17.92 8.10 -0.77
C GLY A 451 16.53 8.14 -1.40
N SER A 452 15.51 7.69 -0.68
CA SER A 452 14.13 7.62 -1.20
C SER A 452 13.48 8.98 -1.34
N ILE A 453 13.62 9.86 -0.34
CA ILE A 453 12.97 11.18 -0.34
C ILE A 453 13.41 12.04 -1.51
N GLN A 454 14.65 11.89 -1.98
CA GLN A 454 15.17 12.67 -3.11
C GLN A 454 14.47 12.34 -4.44
N MET A 455 13.82 11.19 -4.58
CA MET A 455 13.17 10.78 -5.84
C MET A 455 11.92 11.60 -6.16
N ASN A 456 11.24 12.17 -5.14
CA ASN A 456 10.07 13.04 -5.31
C ASN A 456 10.16 14.31 -4.43
N ILE A 457 11.35 14.76 -4.10
CA ILE A 457 11.57 15.88 -3.19
C ILE A 457 11.03 17.20 -3.73
N GLN A 458 10.92 17.36 -5.05
CA GLN A 458 10.33 18.52 -5.71
C GLN A 458 8.87 18.75 -5.31
N GLU A 459 8.18 17.74 -4.79
CA GLU A 459 6.80 17.86 -4.32
C GLU A 459 6.67 18.69 -3.03
N LEU A 460 7.78 19.05 -2.38
CA LEU A 460 7.79 20.09 -1.34
C LEU A 460 7.16 21.40 -1.87
N SER A 461 7.38 21.73 -3.14
CA SER A 461 6.70 22.86 -3.80
C SER A 461 5.19 22.67 -3.90
N THR A 462 4.72 21.45 -4.17
CA THR A 462 3.29 21.11 -4.20
C THR A 462 2.66 21.23 -2.81
N CYS A 463 3.36 20.76 -1.78
CA CYS A 463 2.91 20.94 -0.38
C CYS A 463 2.77 22.39 0.01
N LEU A 464 3.66 23.27 -0.45
CA LEU A 464 3.56 24.71 -0.18
C LEU A 464 2.34 25.32 -0.91
N GLN A 465 2.13 24.94 -2.16
CA GLN A 465 1.03 25.47 -2.98
C GLN A 465 -0.35 25.12 -2.45
N TYR A 466 -0.50 23.94 -1.85
CA TYR A 466 -1.80 23.41 -1.39
C TYR A 466 -1.92 23.32 0.14
N ASP A 467 -1.00 23.94 0.89
CA ASP A 467 -0.99 23.96 2.36
C ASP A 467 -1.10 22.54 2.96
N LEU A 468 -0.22 21.63 2.54
CA LEU A 468 -0.23 20.23 2.99
C LEU A 468 0.78 20.01 4.14
N PRO A 469 0.36 20.06 5.41
CA PRO A 469 1.24 19.95 6.58
C PRO A 469 1.58 18.49 6.91
N VAL A 470 2.27 17.81 6.00
CA VAL A 470 2.81 16.46 6.21
C VAL A 470 4.02 16.52 7.14
N LYS A 471 4.23 15.50 7.98
CA LYS A 471 5.46 15.31 8.77
C LYS A 471 6.37 14.32 8.06
N ILE A 472 7.54 14.76 7.62
CA ILE A 472 8.55 13.91 6.98
C ILE A 472 9.52 13.46 8.06
N ILE A 473 9.58 12.16 8.31
CA ILE A 473 10.45 11.51 9.29
C ILE A 473 11.57 10.81 8.50
N ASN A 474 12.66 11.53 8.28
CA ASN A 474 13.80 11.04 7.52
C ASN A 474 14.79 10.31 8.43
N LEU A 475 14.86 8.98 8.32
CA LEU A 475 15.84 8.14 9.01
C LEU A 475 17.13 8.16 8.20
N ASN A 476 17.98 9.14 8.45
CA ASN A 476 19.20 9.40 7.70
C ASN A 476 20.36 8.57 8.27
N ASN A 477 20.71 7.50 7.57
CA ASN A 477 21.85 6.63 7.93
C ASN A 477 23.05 6.77 6.98
N GLY A 478 22.99 7.71 6.03
CA GLY A 478 24.05 7.96 5.04
C GLY A 478 24.23 6.84 4.01
N ALA A 479 23.24 5.95 3.84
CA ALA A 479 23.36 4.80 2.97
C ALA A 479 22.01 4.34 2.38
N LEU A 480 22.06 3.64 1.27
CA LEU A 480 20.98 2.77 0.81
C LEU A 480 20.93 1.54 1.74
N GLY A 481 20.35 1.73 2.93
CA GLY A 481 20.53 0.85 4.08
C GLY A 481 20.21 -0.62 3.83
N MET A 482 19.13 -0.93 3.09
CA MET A 482 18.77 -2.31 2.77
C MET A 482 19.78 -2.94 1.80
N VAL A 483 20.26 -2.20 0.80
CA VAL A 483 21.32 -2.67 -0.12
C VAL A 483 22.61 -2.92 0.65
N ARG A 484 23.01 -1.99 1.53
CA ARG A 484 24.17 -2.13 2.41
C ARG A 484 24.05 -3.37 3.29
N GLN A 485 22.89 -3.62 3.90
CA GLN A 485 22.62 -4.81 4.73
C GLN A 485 22.85 -6.11 3.93
N TRP A 486 22.33 -6.21 2.71
CA TRP A 486 22.57 -7.37 1.85
C TRP A 486 24.05 -7.54 1.49
N GLN A 487 24.76 -6.44 1.20
CA GLN A 487 26.20 -6.47 0.91
C GLN A 487 27.00 -6.92 2.13
N ASP A 488 26.61 -6.48 3.32
CA ASP A 488 27.25 -6.90 4.57
C ASP A 488 27.04 -8.40 4.83
N MET A 489 25.82 -8.87 4.73
CA MET A 489 25.46 -10.25 5.10
C MET A 489 25.82 -11.30 4.05
N GLN A 490 25.82 -10.96 2.74
CA GLN A 490 25.96 -11.95 1.66
C GLN A 490 27.19 -11.73 0.78
N TYR A 491 27.80 -10.55 0.81
CA TYR A 491 28.90 -10.18 -0.08
C TYR A 491 30.15 -9.75 0.67
N ASN A 492 30.34 -10.26 1.91
CA ASN A 492 31.53 -10.02 2.74
C ASN A 492 31.85 -8.52 2.90
N SER A 493 30.82 -7.71 3.16
CA SER A 493 30.93 -6.24 3.34
C SER A 493 31.59 -5.52 2.15
N ARG A 494 31.43 -6.05 0.93
CA ARG A 494 31.86 -5.35 -0.28
C ARG A 494 30.81 -4.34 -0.68
N TYR A 495 30.88 -3.14 -0.10
CA TYR A 495 29.94 -2.05 -0.31
C TYR A 495 30.18 -1.36 -1.65
N SER A 496 29.37 -1.70 -2.66
CA SER A 496 29.43 -1.07 -3.97
C SER A 496 28.24 -0.13 -4.14
N HIS A 497 28.52 1.18 -4.22
CA HIS A 497 27.55 2.24 -4.47
C HIS A 497 26.33 2.25 -3.52
N SER A 498 26.52 1.84 -2.27
CA SER A 498 25.46 1.83 -1.25
C SER A 498 25.59 2.96 -0.22
N TYR A 499 26.70 3.65 -0.15
CA TYR A 499 26.87 4.83 0.68
C TYR A 499 26.56 6.12 -0.10
N MET A 500 25.89 7.04 0.58
CA MET A 500 25.52 8.36 0.05
C MET A 500 26.58 9.38 0.48
N GLU A 501 27.70 9.46 -0.27
CA GLU A 501 28.85 10.29 0.07
C GLU A 501 28.56 11.80 -0.02
N SER A 502 27.54 12.19 -0.81
CA SER A 502 27.12 13.58 -0.97
C SER A 502 25.60 13.70 -0.78
N LEU A 503 25.21 14.33 0.30
CA LEU A 503 23.81 14.58 0.64
C LEU A 503 23.55 16.09 0.75
N PRO A 504 22.36 16.55 0.37
CA PRO A 504 21.96 17.92 0.65
C PRO A 504 21.81 18.13 2.17
N ASP A 505 21.93 19.37 2.62
CA ASP A 505 21.44 19.75 3.94
C ASP A 505 19.90 19.80 3.88
N PHE A 506 19.24 18.77 4.37
CA PHE A 506 17.79 18.63 4.27
C PHE A 506 17.03 19.70 5.06
N VAL A 507 17.62 20.25 6.13
CA VAL A 507 17.03 21.36 6.89
C VAL A 507 16.99 22.61 6.02
N LYS A 508 18.13 23.01 5.45
CA LYS A 508 18.19 24.17 4.53
C LYS A 508 17.34 23.96 3.28
N LEU A 509 17.26 22.72 2.80
CA LEU A 509 16.44 22.40 1.65
C LEU A 509 14.95 22.60 1.97
N ALA A 510 14.47 22.10 3.10
CA ALA A 510 13.10 22.33 3.55
C ALA A 510 12.79 23.82 3.72
N GLU A 511 13.71 24.59 4.32
CA GLU A 511 13.59 26.04 4.47
C GLU A 511 13.55 26.76 3.13
N ALA A 512 14.36 26.34 2.15
CA ALA A 512 14.36 26.92 0.80
C ALA A 512 13.01 26.71 0.08
N TYR A 513 12.28 25.62 0.40
CA TYR A 513 10.90 25.41 -0.07
C TYR A 513 9.83 26.07 0.81
N GLY A 514 10.22 26.88 1.83
CA GLY A 514 9.29 27.58 2.70
C GLY A 514 8.72 26.74 3.86
N HIS A 515 9.30 25.58 4.13
CA HIS A 515 8.90 24.65 5.18
C HIS A 515 9.76 24.75 6.44
N VAL A 516 9.45 23.97 7.45
CA VAL A 516 10.24 23.88 8.69
C VAL A 516 11.18 22.68 8.59
N GLY A 517 12.48 22.90 8.79
CA GLY A 517 13.48 21.86 8.91
C GLY A 517 13.94 21.70 10.34
N ILE A 518 14.03 20.47 10.83
CA ILE A 518 14.53 20.14 12.17
C ILE A 518 15.56 19.01 12.05
N ARG A 519 16.78 19.25 12.56
CA ARG A 519 17.81 18.18 12.65
C ARG A 519 17.84 17.61 14.05
N VAL A 520 17.93 16.26 14.12
CA VAL A 520 18.05 15.53 15.39
C VAL A 520 19.29 14.63 15.32
N THR A 521 20.25 14.86 16.21
CA THR A 521 21.51 14.11 16.29
C THR A 521 21.74 13.51 17.67
N ASP A 522 21.17 14.10 18.73
CA ASP A 522 21.27 13.60 20.09
C ASP A 522 19.99 12.80 20.45
N PRO A 523 20.12 11.55 20.93
CA PRO A 523 19.00 10.74 21.37
C PRO A 523 18.10 11.41 22.42
N LYS A 524 18.68 12.27 23.27
CA LYS A 524 17.94 12.99 24.32
C LYS A 524 16.94 14.01 23.78
N ASP A 525 17.22 14.55 22.58
CA ASP A 525 16.37 15.56 21.95
C ASP A 525 15.26 14.95 21.08
N LEU A 526 15.35 13.66 20.76
CA LEU A 526 14.47 12.99 19.79
C LEU A 526 12.99 13.20 20.09
N LYS A 527 12.57 12.92 21.33
CA LYS A 527 11.15 13.02 21.71
C LYS A 527 10.67 14.46 21.68
N ALA A 528 11.42 15.39 22.28
CA ALA A 528 11.06 16.80 22.33
C ALA A 528 10.96 17.42 20.92
N LYS A 529 11.90 17.08 20.02
CA LYS A 529 11.89 17.55 18.64
C LYS A 529 10.76 16.94 17.81
N MET A 530 10.40 15.70 18.05
CA MET A 530 9.25 15.08 17.41
C MET A 530 7.93 15.71 17.91
N GLU A 531 7.78 15.93 19.21
CA GLU A 531 6.63 16.64 19.78
C GLU A 531 6.52 18.07 19.21
N GLU A 532 7.64 18.81 19.10
CA GLU A 532 7.71 20.11 18.44
C GLU A 532 7.17 20.04 17.01
N ALA A 533 7.64 19.07 16.21
CA ALA A 533 7.19 18.90 14.83
C ALA A 533 5.69 18.64 14.71
N PHE A 534 5.14 17.79 15.57
CA PHE A 534 3.69 17.48 15.57
C PHE A 534 2.82 18.57 16.20
N SER A 535 3.40 19.48 16.99
CA SER A 535 2.69 20.66 17.49
C SER A 535 2.40 21.69 16.40
N LEU A 536 3.24 21.75 15.36
CA LEU A 536 3.12 22.64 14.21
C LEU A 536 2.06 22.12 13.21
N LYS A 537 0.78 22.12 13.62
CA LYS A 537 -0.31 21.47 12.87
C LYS A 537 -0.48 21.98 11.42
N ASN A 538 -0.20 23.25 11.17
CA ASN A 538 -0.41 23.90 9.88
C ASN A 538 0.89 24.05 9.05
N ARG A 539 1.96 23.34 9.41
CA ARG A 539 3.24 23.42 8.71
C ARG A 539 3.73 22.03 8.32
N LEU A 540 4.22 21.89 7.11
CA LEU A 540 5.08 20.76 6.79
C LEU A 540 6.38 20.90 7.60
N VAL A 541 6.77 19.80 8.25
CA VAL A 541 8.02 19.72 9.01
C VAL A 541 8.85 18.56 8.45
N PHE A 542 10.09 18.85 8.09
CA PHE A 542 11.08 17.87 7.67
C PHE A 542 12.01 17.60 8.86
N LEU A 543 11.86 16.42 9.50
CA LEU A 543 12.79 15.96 10.53
C LEU A 543 13.88 15.13 9.88
N ASP A 544 15.12 15.67 9.87
CA ASP A 544 16.32 14.96 9.45
C ASP A 544 16.98 14.33 10.69
N ILE A 545 16.70 13.04 10.92
CA ILE A 545 17.14 12.31 12.11
C ILE A 545 18.34 11.45 11.74
N GLN A 546 19.50 11.76 12.30
CA GLN A 546 20.72 11.01 12.11
C GLN A 546 20.64 9.71 12.93
N VAL A 547 20.57 8.57 12.26
CA VAL A 547 20.44 7.27 12.91
C VAL A 547 21.68 6.40 12.73
N ASP A 548 21.80 5.36 13.53
CA ASP A 548 22.90 4.39 13.45
C ASP A 548 23.02 3.81 12.04
N SER A 549 24.14 4.11 11.39
CA SER A 549 24.43 3.64 10.03
C SER A 549 24.75 2.14 9.96
N SER A 550 25.11 1.52 11.08
CA SER A 550 25.45 0.10 11.16
C SER A 550 24.27 -0.81 11.42
N GLU A 551 23.10 -0.24 11.80
CA GLU A 551 21.93 -1.02 12.19
C GLU A 551 21.37 -1.84 11.02
N HIS A 552 20.98 -3.08 11.35
CA HIS A 552 20.33 -3.99 10.41
C HIS A 552 18.90 -4.29 10.86
N VAL A 553 18.05 -4.67 9.91
CA VAL A 553 16.68 -5.14 10.19
C VAL A 553 16.73 -6.62 10.56
N TYR A 554 16.37 -6.93 11.79
CA TYR A 554 16.21 -8.29 12.31
C TYR A 554 14.80 -8.45 12.92
N PRO A 555 14.25 -9.70 12.97
CA PRO A 555 14.77 -10.93 12.35
C PRO A 555 14.85 -10.84 10.82
N MET A 556 15.62 -11.74 10.20
CA MET A 556 15.67 -11.87 8.77
C MET A 556 15.73 -13.34 8.38
N GLN A 557 14.80 -13.80 7.53
CA GLN A 557 14.78 -15.19 7.05
C GLN A 557 16.08 -15.54 6.30
N ILE A 558 16.57 -16.75 6.53
CA ILE A 558 17.71 -17.29 5.79
C ILE A 558 17.23 -17.68 4.39
N ARG A 559 17.97 -17.25 3.37
CA ARG A 559 17.63 -17.50 1.98
C ARG A 559 17.38 -18.99 1.71
N ASP A 560 16.28 -19.31 1.03
CA ASP A 560 15.84 -20.67 0.71
C ASP A 560 15.60 -21.57 1.96
N GLY A 561 15.50 -20.96 3.15
CA GLY A 561 15.18 -21.62 4.41
C GLY A 561 13.68 -21.83 4.61
N ALA A 562 13.32 -22.56 5.67
CA ALA A 562 11.95 -22.64 6.16
C ALA A 562 11.58 -21.34 6.92
N MET A 563 10.28 -21.16 7.22
CA MET A 563 9.83 -19.99 7.99
C MET A 563 10.56 -19.81 9.33
N ARG A 564 10.96 -20.90 9.97
CA ARG A 564 11.68 -20.90 11.24
C ARG A 564 13.16 -20.52 11.12
N ASP A 565 13.76 -20.61 9.93
CA ASP A 565 15.20 -20.41 9.75
C ASP A 565 15.48 -18.90 9.59
N MET A 566 15.96 -18.26 10.65
CA MET A 566 16.14 -16.80 10.72
C MET A 566 17.49 -16.40 11.31
N TRP A 567 18.00 -15.27 10.86
CA TRP A 567 18.97 -14.46 11.58
C TRP A 567 18.23 -13.62 12.63
N LEU A 568 18.63 -13.72 13.89
CA LEU A 568 18.11 -12.90 14.99
C LEU A 568 18.99 -11.70 15.29
N SER A 569 20.27 -11.83 14.98
CA SER A 569 21.27 -10.77 15.05
C SER A 569 22.37 -11.06 14.02
N LYS A 570 23.43 -10.23 13.98
CA LYS A 570 24.58 -10.45 13.09
C LYS A 570 25.28 -11.80 13.34
N THR A 571 25.19 -12.33 14.55
CA THR A 571 25.91 -13.53 14.99
C THR A 571 24.99 -14.68 15.43
N GLU A 572 23.69 -14.43 15.59
CA GLU A 572 22.75 -15.39 16.12
C GLU A 572 21.75 -15.86 15.04
N ARG A 573 21.53 -17.17 14.99
CA ARG A 573 20.57 -17.84 14.10
C ARG A 573 19.68 -18.77 14.89
N THR A 574 18.47 -19.03 14.37
CA THR A 574 17.58 -20.09 14.86
C THR A 574 18.00 -21.45 14.37
#